data_119c4be54035fa784099c7192ff3999e
#
_entry.id   119c4be54035fa784099c7192ff3999e
#
_cell.length_a   1.000
_cell.length_b   1.000
_cell.length_c   1.000
_cell.angle_alpha   90.00
_cell.angle_beta   90.00
_cell.angle_gamma   90.00
#
_symmetry.space_group_name_H-M   'P 1'
#
loop_
_entity.id
_entity.type
_entity.pdbx_description
1 polymer ?
#
loop_
_entity_poly.entity_id
_entity_poly.type
_entity_poly.pdbx_seq_one_letter_code
_entity_poly.pdbx_strand_id
1 'polypeptide(L)'
;MFGLIPASLAAASPLPALLAFSAAPLAHLRPLDIAVIAIYFGMVVWIGFYLKGKSNTSEEFFMAGREMTAWIAGLSFVSANMGSLELMGWAGSAYQYGILATHWYWVGAIPAMLFLGLVMMPFYYVCKTHSVPGYLDLRYGGHARSVAAFSFAIEMILMSGVNMFAMAVVMKVVLGWDITFSIFVSSIAVALYVGLGGLRSAIFNEVLQFVLIWGGALLVPILGLAQAGGVSGLKRQIMTNMQSMTGVSSDSYFHLWRDTSHFAANPMGVHWTGIVFGLGFVISFGYWTTDFLVVQRVLAAHNLRAARMAPIIGSFFKMAVPFIVILPGLLGLVLLQNADGSRRQLVGEDVVAACSLNSSGQVAEQGGCTAAMAKTNLSPASQQKVMAGGDDAELHSYNQALPLMMVRYLGPGLLGLGITALIAGFMSGMAGNVSAFSTVWTYDIYKPLINKNGSDSHYVMVGRMAIVVGVAVSIGAAYLVMHAHGIMDYVQALFSIFIAPLLAVILFGMFWKRATRLAGFLGLLLGIIFSAGLFMWVKLTPDALATVALSPDAKPMAENVFRALWAFIFASVLVVVISLLTKPRPVAELEGLVYGATKLPKEDPVPFYKNEYIWAVLVVIIFAALNILFW
;
A
#
# COMPACT_ATOMS: atom_id res chain seq x y z
N MET A 1 -3.10 19.06 20.55
CA MET A 1 -2.65 17.94 19.71
C MET A 1 -1.23 17.44 20.06
N PHE A 2 -0.62 17.93 21.14
CA PHE A 2 0.75 17.59 21.58
C PHE A 2 0.83 16.82 22.91
N GLY A 3 -0.28 16.23 23.37
CA GLY A 3 -0.38 15.61 24.70
C GLY A 3 -0.46 14.09 24.74
N LEU A 4 -0.11 13.37 23.64
CA LEU A 4 -0.19 11.90 23.56
C LEU A 4 1.14 11.24 23.13
N ILE A 5 2.27 11.83 23.48
CA ILE A 5 3.54 11.11 23.44
C ILE A 5 3.64 10.42 24.81
N PRO A 6 3.55 9.07 24.89
CA PRO A 6 3.74 8.39 26.15
C PRO A 6 5.15 8.68 26.68
N ALA A 7 5.25 8.93 27.98
CA ALA A 7 6.51 9.22 28.67
C ALA A 7 7.59 8.11 28.56
N SER A 8 7.26 6.98 27.93
CA SER A 8 8.18 5.87 27.63
C SER A 8 9.25 6.18 26.56
N LEU A 9 9.12 7.27 25.80
CA LEU A 9 10.14 7.68 24.83
C LEU A 9 11.33 8.44 25.47
N ALA A 10 11.27 8.77 26.76
CA ALA A 10 12.31 9.55 27.45
C ALA A 10 13.40 8.69 28.11
N ALA A 11 13.27 7.37 28.14
CA ALA A 11 14.32 6.46 28.62
C ALA A 11 15.14 5.96 27.40
N ALA A 12 16.02 6.82 26.87
CA ALA A 12 17.05 6.38 25.93
C ALA A 12 17.96 5.37 26.64
N SER A 13 17.71 4.07 26.40
CA SER A 13 18.64 3.01 26.77
C SER A 13 19.95 3.18 25.99
N PRO A 14 21.13 2.96 26.61
CA PRO A 14 22.42 3.15 25.96
C PRO A 14 22.60 2.23 24.75
N LEU A 15 23.32 2.68 23.75
CA LEU A 15 23.62 1.97 22.47
C LEU A 15 23.83 0.45 22.55
N PRO A 16 24.39 -0.16 23.61
CA PRO A 16 24.51 -1.61 23.72
C PRO A 16 23.18 -2.39 23.85
N ALA A 17 22.13 -1.75 24.34
CA ALA A 17 20.80 -2.38 24.44
C ALA A 17 20.07 -2.44 23.09
N LEU A 18 20.44 -1.59 22.14
CA LEU A 18 19.92 -1.61 20.74
C LEU A 18 20.38 -2.84 19.94
N LEU A 19 21.42 -3.55 20.38
CA LEU A 19 21.95 -4.75 19.73
C LEU A 19 21.44 -6.05 20.37
N ALA A 20 20.56 -5.97 21.36
CA ALA A 20 19.99 -7.16 21.99
C ALA A 20 19.01 -7.84 21.04
N PHE A 21 19.22 -9.13 20.77
CA PHE A 21 18.25 -9.97 20.09
C PHE A 21 17.07 -10.17 21.05
N SER A 22 15.87 -9.74 20.66
CA SER A 22 14.69 -9.76 21.54
C SER A 22 13.95 -11.09 21.54
N ALA A 23 14.21 -11.95 20.55
CA ALA A 23 13.63 -13.28 20.42
C ALA A 23 14.61 -14.26 19.76
N ALA A 24 14.42 -15.56 19.97
CA ALA A 24 15.14 -16.56 19.20
C ALA A 24 14.70 -16.48 17.72
N PRO A 25 15.63 -16.49 16.74
CA PRO A 25 15.27 -16.49 15.33
C PRO A 25 14.49 -17.77 15.01
N LEU A 26 13.34 -17.63 14.33
CA LEU A 26 12.57 -18.78 13.88
C LEU A 26 13.24 -19.45 12.65
N ALA A 27 14.15 -18.75 11.97
CA ALA A 27 14.86 -19.23 10.81
C ALA A 27 16.37 -19.34 11.09
N HIS A 28 16.98 -20.45 10.70
CA HIS A 28 18.44 -20.60 10.67
C HIS A 28 18.92 -20.39 9.22
N LEU A 29 19.37 -19.16 8.92
CA LEU A 29 19.94 -18.85 7.61
C LEU A 29 21.24 -19.64 7.37
N ARG A 30 21.28 -20.36 6.26
CA ARG A 30 22.48 -21.08 5.82
C ARG A 30 23.32 -20.17 4.92
N PRO A 31 24.61 -20.50 4.71
CA PRO A 31 25.49 -19.69 3.82
C PRO A 31 24.90 -19.43 2.43
N LEU A 32 24.13 -20.38 1.89
CA LEU A 32 23.47 -20.23 0.59
C LEU A 32 22.39 -19.14 0.62
N ASP A 33 21.60 -19.04 1.70
CA ASP A 33 20.59 -18.00 1.87
C ASP A 33 21.23 -16.62 1.94
N ILE A 34 22.31 -16.50 2.71
CA ILE A 34 23.11 -15.27 2.83
C ILE A 34 23.72 -14.87 1.49
N ALA A 35 24.24 -15.85 0.72
CA ALA A 35 24.80 -15.60 -0.61
C ALA A 35 23.76 -15.03 -1.58
N VAL A 36 22.53 -15.58 -1.60
CA VAL A 36 21.42 -15.07 -2.44
C VAL A 36 21.09 -13.61 -2.09
N ILE A 37 20.96 -13.31 -0.79
CA ILE A 37 20.69 -11.95 -0.29
C ILE A 37 21.83 -11.00 -0.67
N ALA A 38 23.09 -11.42 -0.49
CA ALA A 38 24.26 -10.60 -0.80
C ALA A 38 24.39 -10.30 -2.31
N ILE A 39 24.11 -11.28 -3.17
CA ILE A 39 24.10 -11.10 -4.64
C ILE A 39 23.05 -10.06 -5.02
N TYR A 40 21.84 -10.13 -4.44
CA TYR A 40 20.79 -9.14 -4.69
C TYR A 40 21.24 -7.72 -4.31
N PHE A 41 21.77 -7.51 -3.10
CA PHE A 41 22.29 -6.21 -2.70
C PHE A 41 23.41 -5.72 -3.61
N GLY A 42 24.31 -6.61 -4.03
CA GLY A 42 25.36 -6.30 -5.01
C GLY A 42 24.79 -5.78 -6.33
N MET A 43 23.74 -6.42 -6.86
CA MET A 43 23.08 -5.98 -8.10
C MET A 43 22.41 -4.62 -7.92
N VAL A 44 21.69 -4.38 -6.84
CA VAL A 44 21.01 -3.09 -6.56
C VAL A 44 22.01 -1.95 -6.47
N VAL A 45 23.09 -2.15 -5.73
CA VAL A 45 24.16 -1.16 -5.57
C VAL A 45 24.86 -0.89 -6.91
N TRP A 46 25.16 -1.95 -7.68
CA TRP A 46 25.77 -1.83 -9.00
C TRP A 46 24.89 -1.02 -9.96
N ILE A 47 23.57 -1.29 -10.04
CA ILE A 47 22.62 -0.51 -10.85
C ILE A 47 22.62 0.96 -10.41
N GLY A 48 22.59 1.22 -9.09
CA GLY A 48 22.63 2.57 -8.53
C GLY A 48 23.87 3.35 -8.95
N PHE A 49 25.06 2.76 -8.84
CA PHE A 49 26.32 3.38 -9.25
C PHE A 49 26.41 3.55 -10.78
N TYR A 50 26.00 2.56 -11.56
CA TYR A 50 26.01 2.62 -13.02
C TYR A 50 25.15 3.75 -13.58
N LEU A 51 23.99 4.01 -12.96
CA LEU A 51 23.04 5.04 -13.37
C LEU A 51 23.29 6.42 -12.74
N LYS A 52 24.14 6.52 -11.72
CA LYS A 52 24.42 7.80 -11.02
C LYS A 52 24.83 8.92 -11.97
N GLY A 53 25.66 8.63 -12.99
CA GLY A 53 26.13 9.60 -13.98
C GLY A 53 25.04 10.12 -14.93
N LYS A 54 23.84 9.52 -14.93
CA LYS A 54 22.71 9.86 -15.80
C LYS A 54 21.56 10.55 -15.04
N SER A 55 21.84 11.21 -13.92
CA SER A 55 20.85 11.87 -13.07
C SER A 55 21.36 13.23 -12.60
N ASN A 56 21.88 14.03 -13.54
CA ASN A 56 22.51 15.32 -13.25
C ASN A 56 21.56 16.51 -13.40
N THR A 57 20.52 16.38 -14.24
CA THR A 57 19.49 17.42 -14.41
C THR A 57 18.24 17.12 -13.60
N SER A 58 17.43 18.14 -13.33
CA SER A 58 16.15 17.99 -12.65
C SER A 58 15.21 17.01 -13.37
N GLU A 59 15.13 17.07 -14.69
CA GLU A 59 14.28 16.16 -15.49
C GLU A 59 14.78 14.71 -15.41
N GLU A 60 16.10 14.49 -15.44
CA GLU A 60 16.68 13.15 -15.28
C GLU A 60 16.46 12.59 -13.86
N PHE A 61 16.63 13.43 -12.83
CA PHE A 61 16.54 13.00 -11.44
C PHE A 61 15.09 12.70 -11.01
N PHE A 62 14.13 13.58 -11.35
CA PHE A 62 12.75 13.47 -10.88
C PHE A 62 11.81 12.76 -11.85
N MET A 63 12.11 12.75 -13.17
CA MET A 63 11.27 12.20 -14.23
C MET A 63 11.96 11.14 -15.09
N ALA A 64 13.16 10.68 -14.67
CA ALA A 64 13.97 9.72 -15.42
C ALA A 64 14.21 10.11 -16.89
N GLY A 65 14.23 11.42 -17.20
CA GLY A 65 14.38 11.97 -18.55
C GLY A 65 13.21 11.72 -19.48
N ARG A 66 12.10 11.15 -19.01
CA ARG A 66 10.94 10.69 -19.82
C ARG A 66 11.36 9.75 -20.97
N GLU A 67 12.22 8.79 -20.68
CA GLU A 67 12.80 7.88 -21.70
C GLU A 67 12.34 6.42 -21.53
N MET A 68 11.42 6.14 -20.59
CA MET A 68 11.02 4.78 -20.27
C MET A 68 10.12 4.18 -21.35
N THR A 69 10.41 2.93 -21.74
CA THR A 69 9.51 2.15 -22.60
C THR A 69 8.26 1.73 -21.84
N ALA A 70 7.20 1.35 -22.57
CA ALA A 70 5.94 0.88 -21.98
C ALA A 70 6.14 -0.30 -21.00
N TRP A 71 7.03 -1.25 -21.33
CA TRP A 71 7.33 -2.40 -20.51
C TRP A 71 8.07 -2.01 -19.21
N ILE A 72 9.13 -1.21 -19.32
CA ILE A 72 9.89 -0.75 -18.16
C ILE A 72 8.99 0.07 -17.23
N ALA A 73 8.24 1.02 -17.77
CA ALA A 73 7.30 1.82 -17.00
C ALA A 73 6.20 0.96 -16.37
N GLY A 74 5.64 -0.02 -17.10
CA GLY A 74 4.58 -0.91 -16.60
C GLY A 74 5.05 -1.87 -15.51
N LEU A 75 6.22 -2.47 -15.66
CA LEU A 75 6.80 -3.35 -14.63
C LEU A 75 7.18 -2.56 -13.37
N SER A 76 7.80 -1.40 -13.54
CA SER A 76 8.13 -0.49 -12.44
C SER A 76 6.86 0.01 -11.73
N PHE A 77 5.80 0.38 -12.48
CA PHE A 77 4.51 0.79 -11.96
C PHE A 77 3.89 -0.26 -11.02
N VAL A 78 3.95 -1.54 -11.40
CA VAL A 78 3.47 -2.64 -10.54
C VAL A 78 4.42 -2.88 -9.37
N SER A 79 5.72 -2.93 -9.62
CA SER A 79 6.74 -3.22 -8.61
C SER A 79 6.77 -2.18 -7.49
N ALA A 80 6.68 -0.88 -7.82
CA ALA A 80 6.63 0.19 -6.84
C ALA A 80 5.45 0.06 -5.87
N ASN A 81 4.34 -0.51 -6.33
CA ASN A 81 3.19 -0.83 -5.49
C ASN A 81 3.35 -2.15 -4.72
N MET A 82 4.23 -3.06 -5.16
CA MET A 82 4.44 -4.36 -4.50
C MET A 82 5.46 -4.27 -3.37
N GLY A 83 5.25 -3.33 -2.44
CA GLY A 83 6.06 -3.18 -1.23
C GLY A 83 5.93 -4.36 -0.26
N SER A 84 6.79 -4.41 0.77
CA SER A 84 6.66 -5.40 1.85
C SER A 84 5.30 -5.29 2.55
N LEU A 85 4.79 -4.08 2.68
CA LEU A 85 3.43 -3.83 3.20
C LEU A 85 2.35 -4.55 2.38
N GLU A 86 2.51 -4.59 1.06
CA GLU A 86 1.58 -5.26 0.13
C GLU A 86 1.63 -6.78 0.33
N LEU A 87 2.85 -7.35 0.35
CA LEU A 87 3.04 -8.79 0.48
C LEU A 87 2.55 -9.31 1.83
N MET A 88 2.90 -8.64 2.91
CA MET A 88 2.57 -9.06 4.27
C MET A 88 1.15 -8.66 4.66
N GLY A 89 0.77 -7.43 4.40
CA GLY A 89 -0.52 -6.89 4.81
C GLY A 89 -1.69 -7.59 4.13
N TRP A 90 -1.60 -7.91 2.83
CA TRP A 90 -2.65 -8.67 2.16
C TRP A 90 -2.67 -10.15 2.53
N ALA A 91 -1.54 -10.77 2.86
CA ALA A 91 -1.54 -12.11 3.44
C ALA A 91 -2.25 -12.11 4.81
N GLY A 92 -2.00 -11.09 5.64
CA GLY A 92 -2.71 -10.90 6.90
C GLY A 92 -4.20 -10.62 6.72
N SER A 93 -4.57 -9.80 5.75
CA SER A 93 -5.98 -9.54 5.40
C SER A 93 -6.69 -10.79 4.86
N ALA A 94 -6.01 -11.61 4.06
CA ALA A 94 -6.57 -12.86 3.57
C ALA A 94 -6.73 -13.91 4.67
N TYR A 95 -5.84 -13.93 5.66
CA TYR A 95 -6.01 -14.74 6.87
C TYR A 95 -7.31 -14.35 7.62
N GLN A 96 -7.63 -13.06 7.70
CA GLN A 96 -8.81 -12.54 8.39
C GLN A 96 -10.09 -12.67 7.57
N TYR A 97 -10.05 -12.27 6.28
CA TYR A 97 -11.23 -12.01 5.45
C TYR A 97 -11.36 -12.97 4.26
N GLY A 98 -10.47 -13.94 4.15
CA GLY A 98 -10.51 -14.90 3.04
C GLY A 98 -10.24 -14.25 1.69
N ILE A 99 -10.86 -14.80 0.65
CA ILE A 99 -10.71 -14.36 -0.73
C ILE A 99 -11.29 -12.95 -0.98
N LEU A 100 -12.12 -12.42 -0.06
CA LEU A 100 -12.66 -11.05 -0.16
C LEU A 100 -11.56 -10.00 -0.30
N ALA A 101 -10.37 -10.23 0.30
CA ALA A 101 -9.21 -9.37 0.13
C ALA A 101 -8.75 -9.24 -1.35
N THR A 102 -9.14 -10.16 -2.24
CA THR A 102 -8.86 -10.10 -3.67
C THR A 102 -9.59 -8.96 -4.39
N HIS A 103 -10.68 -8.45 -3.82
CA HIS A 103 -11.40 -7.31 -4.41
C HIS A 103 -10.52 -6.08 -4.63
N TRP A 104 -9.53 -5.84 -3.77
CA TRP A 104 -8.57 -4.73 -3.95
C TRP A 104 -7.76 -4.86 -5.24
N TYR A 105 -7.53 -6.09 -5.70
CA TYR A 105 -6.83 -6.36 -6.96
C TYR A 105 -7.78 -6.34 -8.15
N TRP A 106 -8.84 -7.15 -8.11
CA TRP A 106 -9.68 -7.34 -9.29
C TRP A 106 -10.67 -6.20 -9.47
N VAL A 107 -11.57 -5.97 -8.51
CA VAL A 107 -12.58 -4.91 -8.63
C VAL A 107 -11.96 -3.52 -8.47
N GLY A 108 -10.95 -3.42 -7.62
CA GLY A 108 -10.26 -2.17 -7.39
C GLY A 108 -9.27 -1.81 -8.49
N ALA A 109 -8.13 -2.52 -8.53
CA ALA A 109 -7.00 -2.09 -9.35
C ALA A 109 -7.29 -2.13 -10.86
N ILE A 110 -7.89 -3.21 -11.40
CA ILE A 110 -7.97 -3.42 -12.84
C ILE A 110 -8.76 -2.33 -13.56
N PRO A 111 -10.01 -2.01 -13.19
CA PRO A 111 -10.75 -0.93 -13.84
C PRO A 111 -10.06 0.43 -13.70
N ALA A 112 -9.48 0.70 -12.53
CA ALA A 112 -8.79 1.96 -12.26
C ALA A 112 -7.50 2.13 -13.10
N MET A 113 -6.71 1.07 -13.28
CA MET A 113 -5.51 1.09 -14.11
C MET A 113 -5.85 1.29 -15.59
N LEU A 114 -6.92 0.64 -16.08
CA LEU A 114 -7.42 0.88 -17.44
C LEU A 114 -7.90 2.32 -17.61
N PHE A 115 -8.62 2.86 -16.62
CA PHE A 115 -9.08 4.24 -16.64
C PHE A 115 -7.90 5.23 -16.61
N LEU A 116 -6.88 4.99 -15.79
CA LEU A 116 -5.65 5.78 -15.82
C LEU A 116 -5.06 5.79 -17.24
N GLY A 117 -4.80 4.61 -17.82
CA GLY A 117 -4.13 4.50 -19.12
C GLY A 117 -4.93 5.13 -20.27
N LEU A 118 -6.20 4.77 -20.38
CA LEU A 118 -7.01 5.15 -21.54
C LEU A 118 -7.63 6.55 -21.44
N VAL A 119 -7.96 6.99 -20.21
CA VAL A 119 -8.74 8.22 -20.01
C VAL A 119 -7.91 9.35 -19.41
N MET A 120 -7.15 9.11 -18.34
CA MET A 120 -6.47 10.20 -17.62
C MET A 120 -5.07 10.51 -18.15
N MET A 121 -4.31 9.50 -18.60
CA MET A 121 -2.95 9.72 -19.11
C MET A 121 -2.84 10.71 -20.27
N PRO A 122 -3.78 10.77 -21.24
CA PRO A 122 -3.75 11.81 -22.25
C PRO A 122 -3.68 13.22 -21.69
N PHE A 123 -4.41 13.50 -20.59
CA PHE A 123 -4.39 14.83 -19.96
C PHE A 123 -3.10 15.07 -19.18
N TYR A 124 -2.70 14.13 -18.33
CA TYR A 124 -1.45 14.26 -17.59
C TYR A 124 -0.24 14.43 -18.50
N TYR A 125 -0.22 13.71 -19.63
CA TYR A 125 0.86 13.80 -20.59
C TYR A 125 0.88 15.14 -21.36
N VAL A 126 -0.29 15.64 -21.79
CA VAL A 126 -0.42 16.92 -22.50
C VAL A 126 -0.11 18.10 -21.58
N CYS A 127 -0.53 18.06 -20.31
CA CYS A 127 -0.23 19.08 -19.31
C CYS A 127 1.27 19.20 -19.00
N LYS A 128 2.09 18.18 -19.31
CA LYS A 128 3.53 18.11 -19.00
C LYS A 128 3.87 18.43 -17.54
N THR A 129 2.97 18.11 -16.63
CA THR A 129 3.19 18.34 -15.19
C THR A 129 4.25 17.38 -14.66
N HIS A 130 4.93 17.79 -13.59
CA HIS A 130 5.88 16.94 -12.87
C HIS A 130 5.20 16.14 -11.74
N SER A 131 3.93 16.48 -11.42
CA SER A 131 3.20 15.90 -10.29
C SER A 131 1.69 16.04 -10.46
N VAL A 132 0.93 15.30 -9.67
CA VAL A 132 -0.54 15.45 -9.57
C VAL A 132 -0.93 16.79 -8.94
N PRO A 133 -0.27 17.28 -7.85
CA PRO A 133 -0.49 18.64 -7.36
C PRO A 133 -0.22 19.71 -8.43
N GLY A 134 0.77 19.49 -9.32
CA GLY A 134 1.02 20.39 -10.46
C GLY A 134 -0.16 20.50 -11.42
N TYR A 135 -0.89 19.41 -11.68
CA TYR A 135 -2.13 19.46 -12.44
C TYR A 135 -3.21 20.31 -11.72
N LEU A 136 -3.34 20.16 -10.39
CA LEU A 136 -4.28 20.95 -9.61
C LEU A 136 -3.94 22.45 -9.61
N ASP A 137 -2.66 22.80 -9.69
CA ASP A 137 -2.22 24.18 -9.85
C ASP A 137 -2.76 24.79 -11.16
N LEU A 138 -2.53 24.10 -12.27
CA LEU A 138 -3.02 24.52 -13.58
C LEU A 138 -4.54 24.64 -13.61
N ARG A 139 -5.25 23.70 -12.97
CA ARG A 139 -6.71 23.63 -13.01
C ARG A 139 -7.39 24.55 -12.01
N TYR A 140 -6.90 24.60 -10.77
CA TYR A 140 -7.54 25.28 -9.64
C TYR A 140 -6.69 26.39 -9.01
N GLY A 141 -5.38 26.39 -9.25
CA GLY A 141 -4.43 27.38 -8.75
C GLY A 141 -3.67 26.93 -7.51
N GLY A 142 -2.74 27.79 -7.05
CA GLY A 142 -1.73 27.46 -6.05
C GLY A 142 -2.25 26.99 -4.70
N HIS A 143 -3.41 27.46 -4.24
CA HIS A 143 -4.00 27.00 -2.98
C HIS A 143 -4.37 25.51 -3.02
N ALA A 144 -5.03 25.06 -4.09
CA ALA A 144 -5.37 23.64 -4.28
C ALA A 144 -4.11 22.77 -4.41
N ARG A 145 -3.09 23.26 -5.17
CA ARG A 145 -1.78 22.61 -5.24
C ARG A 145 -1.15 22.43 -3.86
N SER A 146 -1.12 23.51 -3.05
CA SER A 146 -0.49 23.46 -1.73
C SER A 146 -1.15 22.44 -0.82
N VAL A 147 -2.49 22.42 -0.74
CA VAL A 147 -3.22 21.42 0.06
C VAL A 147 -2.89 20.01 -0.42
N ALA A 148 -2.94 19.75 -1.71
CA ALA A 148 -2.61 18.43 -2.26
C ALA A 148 -1.15 18.05 -1.99
N ALA A 149 -0.21 18.97 -2.18
CA ALA A 149 1.21 18.71 -1.97
C ALA A 149 1.54 18.37 -0.51
N PHE A 150 0.98 19.12 0.45
CA PHE A 150 1.16 18.80 1.87
C PHE A 150 0.47 17.49 2.24
N SER A 151 -0.73 17.21 1.71
CA SER A 151 -1.43 15.95 1.93
C SER A 151 -0.60 14.75 1.43
N PHE A 152 -0.08 14.82 0.21
CA PHE A 152 0.80 13.79 -0.34
C PHE A 152 2.10 13.64 0.45
N ALA A 153 2.72 14.75 0.86
CA ALA A 153 3.95 14.69 1.65
C ALA A 153 3.72 13.93 2.97
N ILE A 154 2.61 14.19 3.66
CA ILE A 154 2.24 13.50 4.89
C ILE A 154 1.93 12.04 4.60
N GLU A 155 1.11 11.75 3.60
CA GLU A 155 0.73 10.39 3.20
C GLU A 155 1.96 9.54 2.87
N MET A 156 2.88 10.04 2.04
CA MET A 156 4.08 9.32 1.63
C MET A 156 5.03 9.03 2.79
N ILE A 157 5.14 9.94 3.77
CA ILE A 157 5.89 9.71 5.01
C ILE A 157 5.24 8.60 5.83
N LEU A 158 3.92 8.64 6.03
CA LEU A 158 3.19 7.63 6.77
C LEU A 158 3.28 6.26 6.08
N MET A 159 3.11 6.21 4.76
CA MET A 159 3.26 4.99 3.95
C MET A 159 4.69 4.44 3.97
N SER A 160 5.70 5.31 4.00
CA SER A 160 7.10 4.89 4.19
C SER A 160 7.30 4.27 5.57
N GLY A 161 6.68 4.83 6.62
CA GLY A 161 6.67 4.24 7.96
C GLY A 161 6.04 2.85 7.98
N VAL A 162 4.93 2.65 7.27
CA VAL A 162 4.29 1.31 7.13
C VAL A 162 5.24 0.31 6.49
N ASN A 163 5.93 0.69 5.41
CA ASN A 163 6.92 -0.19 4.77
C ASN A 163 8.08 -0.54 5.71
N MET A 164 8.59 0.44 6.48
CA MET A 164 9.67 0.21 7.47
C MET A 164 9.21 -0.75 8.57
N PHE A 165 8.00 -0.58 9.09
CA PHE A 165 7.42 -1.47 10.07
C PHE A 165 7.24 -2.89 9.51
N ALA A 166 6.67 -3.04 8.31
CA ALA A 166 6.51 -4.34 7.67
C ALA A 166 7.86 -5.07 7.52
N MET A 167 8.93 -4.35 7.10
CA MET A 167 10.27 -4.94 7.01
C MET A 167 10.83 -5.31 8.38
N ALA A 168 10.59 -4.49 9.41
CA ALA A 168 11.03 -4.79 10.77
C ALA A 168 10.37 -6.07 11.31
N VAL A 169 9.09 -6.31 11.01
CA VAL A 169 8.40 -7.56 11.34
C VAL A 169 9.04 -8.76 10.65
N VAL A 170 9.45 -8.64 9.38
CA VAL A 170 10.22 -9.70 8.68
C VAL A 170 11.53 -9.99 9.39
N MET A 171 12.30 -8.94 9.71
CA MET A 171 13.60 -9.11 10.39
C MET A 171 13.44 -9.71 11.79
N LYS A 172 12.37 -9.36 12.53
CA LYS A 172 12.04 -9.97 13.80
C LYS A 172 11.78 -11.47 13.65
N VAL A 173 10.91 -11.87 12.72
CA VAL A 173 10.53 -13.28 12.51
C VAL A 173 11.72 -14.12 12.02
N VAL A 174 12.51 -13.59 11.08
CA VAL A 174 13.57 -14.35 10.42
C VAL A 174 14.87 -14.32 11.21
N LEU A 175 15.29 -13.14 11.71
CA LEU A 175 16.59 -12.92 12.33
C LEU A 175 16.53 -12.79 13.86
N GLY A 176 15.34 -12.69 14.45
CA GLY A 176 15.16 -12.41 15.87
C GLY A 176 15.56 -10.99 16.28
N TRP A 177 15.69 -10.07 15.34
CA TRP A 177 16.11 -8.70 15.62
C TRP A 177 15.00 -7.90 16.32
N ASP A 178 15.41 -6.97 17.18
CA ASP A 178 14.49 -5.98 17.73
C ASP A 178 13.86 -5.13 16.61
N ILE A 179 12.58 -4.78 16.78
CA ILE A 179 11.83 -4.00 15.77
C ILE A 179 12.47 -2.64 15.54
N THR A 180 12.90 -1.96 16.61
CA THR A 180 13.53 -0.63 16.53
C THR A 180 14.84 -0.70 15.75
N PHE A 181 15.69 -1.66 16.07
CA PHE A 181 16.95 -1.89 15.36
C PHE A 181 16.71 -2.19 13.88
N SER A 182 15.72 -3.02 13.57
CA SER A 182 15.34 -3.38 12.20
C SER A 182 14.84 -2.18 11.39
N ILE A 183 14.04 -1.29 12.01
CA ILE A 183 13.58 -0.04 11.39
C ILE A 183 14.78 0.83 11.01
N PHE A 184 15.73 1.03 11.92
CA PHE A 184 16.90 1.87 11.65
C PHE A 184 17.80 1.31 10.54
N VAL A 185 18.13 0.02 10.58
CA VAL A 185 19.00 -0.62 9.58
C VAL A 185 18.38 -0.56 8.18
N SER A 186 17.10 -0.90 8.06
CA SER A 186 16.40 -0.86 6.78
C SER A 186 16.27 0.55 6.23
N SER A 187 16.05 1.55 7.09
CA SER A 187 15.95 2.95 6.71
C SER A 187 17.25 3.52 6.13
N ILE A 188 18.40 3.19 6.74
CA ILE A 188 19.71 3.61 6.26
C ILE A 188 19.98 3.03 4.87
N ALA A 189 19.69 1.75 4.65
CA ALA A 189 19.90 1.10 3.36
C ALA A 189 19.14 1.79 2.22
N VAL A 190 17.87 2.15 2.47
CA VAL A 190 17.03 2.86 1.48
C VAL A 190 17.56 4.28 1.20
N ALA A 191 17.84 5.05 2.26
CA ALA A 191 18.33 6.43 2.11
C ALA A 191 19.59 6.50 1.23
N LEU A 192 20.50 5.52 1.38
CA LEU A 192 21.73 5.45 0.60
C LEU A 192 21.46 5.23 -0.88
N TYR A 193 20.67 4.20 -1.25
CA TYR A 193 20.56 3.86 -2.67
C TYR A 193 19.63 4.79 -3.46
N VAL A 194 18.53 5.28 -2.86
CA VAL A 194 17.60 6.20 -3.53
C VAL A 194 18.21 7.59 -3.67
N GLY A 195 18.93 8.06 -2.63
CA GLY A 195 19.60 9.37 -2.64
C GLY A 195 20.67 9.51 -3.73
N LEU A 196 21.30 8.43 -4.17
CA LEU A 196 22.37 8.44 -5.17
C LEU A 196 21.85 8.57 -6.61
N GLY A 197 20.80 7.85 -6.98
CA GLY A 197 20.45 7.63 -8.38
C GLY A 197 19.13 8.24 -8.87
N GLY A 198 18.33 8.86 -7.99
CA GLY A 198 17.03 9.43 -8.34
C GLY A 198 16.03 8.42 -8.93
N LEU A 199 14.99 8.93 -9.62
CA LEU A 199 13.91 8.11 -10.18
C LEU A 199 14.40 7.08 -11.21
N ARG A 200 15.39 7.40 -12.04
CA ARG A 200 15.93 6.47 -13.05
C ARG A 200 16.49 5.20 -12.41
N SER A 201 17.29 5.37 -11.35
CA SER A 201 17.82 4.23 -10.58
C SER A 201 16.71 3.43 -9.90
N ALA A 202 15.71 4.12 -9.34
CA ALA A 202 14.56 3.47 -8.74
C ALA A 202 13.82 2.58 -9.76
N ILE A 203 13.45 3.10 -10.94
CA ILE A 203 12.73 2.36 -11.99
C ILE A 203 13.47 1.08 -12.44
N PHE A 204 14.78 1.15 -12.70
CA PHE A 204 15.53 -0.03 -13.12
C PHE A 204 15.70 -1.06 -11.99
N ASN A 205 15.89 -0.62 -10.76
CA ASN A 205 15.87 -1.51 -9.60
C ASN A 205 14.50 -2.15 -9.40
N GLU A 206 13.40 -1.40 -9.57
CA GLU A 206 12.03 -1.90 -9.47
C GLU A 206 11.74 -3.00 -10.50
N VAL A 207 12.31 -2.94 -11.71
CA VAL A 207 12.20 -4.02 -12.70
C VAL A 207 12.93 -5.29 -12.24
N LEU A 208 14.14 -5.17 -11.69
CA LEU A 208 14.85 -6.30 -11.08
C LEU A 208 14.05 -6.87 -9.90
N GLN A 209 13.58 -6.00 -9.03
CA GLN A 209 12.78 -6.35 -7.85
C GLN A 209 11.47 -7.04 -8.23
N PHE A 210 10.81 -6.61 -9.32
CA PHE A 210 9.63 -7.27 -9.85
C PHE A 210 9.89 -8.77 -10.10
N VAL A 211 10.98 -9.12 -10.78
CA VAL A 211 11.32 -10.53 -11.08
C VAL A 211 11.58 -11.32 -9.80
N LEU A 212 12.29 -10.72 -8.84
CA LEU A 212 12.62 -11.37 -7.58
C LEU A 212 11.40 -11.55 -6.67
N ILE A 213 10.52 -10.55 -6.60
CA ILE A 213 9.27 -10.63 -5.84
C ILE A 213 8.41 -11.78 -6.38
N TRP A 214 8.21 -11.83 -7.69
CA TRP A 214 7.44 -12.91 -8.32
C TRP A 214 8.10 -14.27 -8.09
N GLY A 215 9.40 -14.41 -8.33
CA GLY A 215 10.11 -15.67 -8.17
C GLY A 215 10.09 -16.18 -6.73
N GLY A 216 10.35 -15.32 -5.75
CA GLY A 216 10.41 -15.70 -4.33
C GLY A 216 9.05 -15.87 -3.66
N ALA A 217 8.09 -14.97 -3.96
CA ALA A 217 6.78 -15.01 -3.30
C ALA A 217 5.88 -16.14 -3.82
N LEU A 218 6.07 -16.63 -5.08
CA LEU A 218 5.34 -17.80 -5.60
C LEU A 218 5.71 -19.12 -4.92
N LEU A 219 6.87 -19.21 -4.28
CA LEU A 219 7.32 -20.45 -3.66
C LEU A 219 6.37 -20.91 -2.55
N VAL A 220 5.89 -19.98 -1.71
CA VAL A 220 4.98 -20.29 -0.60
C VAL A 220 3.65 -20.87 -1.08
N PRO A 221 2.91 -20.22 -2.02
CA PRO A 221 1.67 -20.80 -2.52
C PRO A 221 1.84 -22.13 -3.25
N ILE A 222 2.92 -22.31 -4.01
CA ILE A 222 3.17 -23.57 -4.73
C ILE A 222 3.41 -24.71 -3.74
N LEU A 223 4.34 -24.54 -2.80
CA LEU A 223 4.68 -25.58 -1.82
C LEU A 223 3.56 -25.78 -0.80
N GLY A 224 2.92 -24.71 -0.35
CA GLY A 224 1.81 -24.77 0.58
C GLY A 224 0.59 -25.48 -0.01
N LEU A 225 0.23 -25.21 -1.27
CA LEU A 225 -0.84 -25.94 -1.96
C LEU A 225 -0.52 -27.43 -2.14
N ALA A 226 0.72 -27.75 -2.51
CA ALA A 226 1.12 -29.15 -2.64
C ALA A 226 0.91 -29.91 -1.31
N GLN A 227 1.27 -29.29 -0.18
CA GLN A 227 1.10 -29.88 1.15
C GLN A 227 -0.37 -29.89 1.61
N ALA A 228 -1.15 -28.88 1.26
CA ALA A 228 -2.59 -28.83 1.58
C ALA A 228 -3.43 -29.86 0.79
N GLY A 229 -2.87 -30.54 -0.20
CA GLY A 229 -3.60 -31.43 -1.10
C GLY A 229 -4.33 -30.68 -2.23
N GLY A 230 -3.71 -29.60 -2.74
CA GLY A 230 -4.25 -28.70 -3.76
C GLY A 230 -5.34 -27.77 -3.23
N VAL A 231 -6.00 -27.06 -4.14
CA VAL A 231 -7.10 -26.13 -3.81
C VAL A 231 -8.26 -26.84 -3.10
N SER A 232 -8.62 -28.05 -3.57
CA SER A 232 -9.69 -28.84 -2.95
C SER A 232 -9.35 -29.30 -1.53
N GLY A 233 -8.08 -29.66 -1.29
CA GLY A 233 -7.59 -30.02 0.04
C GLY A 233 -7.60 -28.81 0.98
N LEU A 234 -7.11 -27.66 0.52
CA LEU A 234 -7.16 -26.40 1.25
C LEU A 234 -8.60 -26.02 1.63
N LYS A 235 -9.53 -26.04 0.65
CA LYS A 235 -10.94 -25.74 0.90
C LYS A 235 -11.53 -26.66 1.97
N ARG A 236 -11.34 -27.97 1.86
CA ARG A 236 -11.84 -28.95 2.83
C ARG A 236 -11.31 -28.69 4.24
N GLN A 237 -10.00 -28.42 4.38
CA GLN A 237 -9.38 -28.17 5.67
C GLN A 237 -9.89 -26.86 6.31
N ILE A 238 -10.06 -25.78 5.53
CA ILE A 238 -10.64 -24.53 6.04
C ILE A 238 -12.09 -24.75 6.48
N MET A 239 -12.89 -25.46 5.69
CA MET A 239 -14.29 -25.76 6.04
C MET A 239 -14.41 -26.59 7.33
N THR A 240 -13.47 -27.51 7.59
CA THR A 240 -13.47 -28.30 8.82
C THR A 240 -13.01 -27.49 10.02
N ASN A 241 -11.97 -26.65 9.87
CA ASN A 241 -11.29 -26.00 10.97
C ASN A 241 -11.93 -24.66 11.40
N MET A 242 -12.62 -23.96 10.48
CA MET A 242 -13.14 -22.60 10.74
C MET A 242 -14.57 -22.55 11.27
N GLN A 243 -15.32 -23.65 11.20
CA GLN A 243 -16.74 -23.70 11.57
C GLN A 243 -17.01 -23.31 13.04
N SER A 244 -15.98 -23.37 13.88
CA SER A 244 -16.05 -23.05 15.32
C SER A 244 -15.56 -21.64 15.68
N MET A 245 -14.98 -20.86 14.74
CA MET A 245 -14.16 -19.69 15.13
C MET A 245 -14.80 -18.32 14.91
N THR A 246 -15.66 -18.14 13.90
CA THR A 246 -16.05 -16.78 13.48
C THR A 246 -17.54 -16.48 13.49
N GLY A 247 -18.39 -17.46 13.75
CA GLY A 247 -19.85 -17.31 13.60
C GLY A 247 -20.32 -17.16 12.14
N VAL A 248 -19.37 -16.98 11.20
CA VAL A 248 -19.60 -16.87 9.76
C VAL A 248 -19.33 -18.22 9.10
N SER A 249 -20.07 -18.56 8.04
CA SER A 249 -19.85 -19.80 7.28
C SER A 249 -18.42 -19.86 6.73
N SER A 250 -17.70 -20.94 6.98
CA SER A 250 -16.34 -21.15 6.46
C SER A 250 -16.28 -21.15 4.93
N ASP A 251 -17.39 -21.49 4.25
CA ASP A 251 -17.49 -21.43 2.80
C ASP A 251 -17.42 -19.99 2.26
N SER A 252 -17.86 -18.99 3.04
CA SER A 252 -17.78 -17.57 2.66
C SER A 252 -16.35 -17.05 2.44
N TYR A 253 -15.34 -17.76 2.98
CA TYR A 253 -13.92 -17.46 2.74
C TYR A 253 -13.47 -17.70 1.29
N PHE A 254 -14.27 -18.40 0.48
CA PHE A 254 -13.96 -18.75 -0.91
C PHE A 254 -14.83 -18.06 -1.95
N HIS A 255 -15.74 -17.17 -1.55
CA HIS A 255 -16.64 -16.44 -2.44
C HIS A 255 -16.38 -14.93 -2.42
N LEU A 256 -16.31 -14.32 -3.60
CA LEU A 256 -16.12 -12.88 -3.73
C LEU A 256 -17.43 -12.11 -3.53
N TRP A 257 -18.52 -12.61 -4.11
CA TRP A 257 -19.77 -11.83 -4.22
C TRP A 257 -20.95 -12.45 -3.50
N ARG A 258 -21.06 -13.78 -3.51
CA ARG A 258 -22.24 -14.51 -3.06
C ARG A 258 -22.77 -14.08 -1.69
N ASP A 259 -21.86 -13.87 -0.75
CA ASP A 259 -22.21 -13.59 0.65
C ASP A 259 -22.13 -12.09 1.00
N THR A 260 -21.98 -11.20 0.00
CA THR A 260 -21.85 -9.76 0.22
C THR A 260 -23.19 -8.98 0.16
N SER A 261 -24.29 -9.68 -0.07
CA SER A 261 -25.64 -9.09 0.02
C SER A 261 -26.09 -8.79 1.45
N HIS A 262 -25.46 -9.41 2.45
CA HIS A 262 -25.74 -9.23 3.86
C HIS A 262 -24.42 -9.02 4.64
N PHE A 263 -24.37 -8.01 5.50
CA PHE A 263 -23.17 -7.67 6.26
C PHE A 263 -22.67 -8.85 7.13
N ALA A 264 -23.57 -9.54 7.85
CA ALA A 264 -23.23 -10.64 8.74
C ALA A 264 -22.82 -11.94 8.02
N ALA A 265 -23.03 -12.04 6.71
CA ALA A 265 -22.82 -13.27 5.97
C ALA A 265 -21.37 -13.50 5.52
N ASN A 266 -20.50 -12.51 5.66
CA ASN A 266 -19.11 -12.58 5.22
C ASN A 266 -18.11 -12.14 6.30
N PRO A 267 -16.84 -12.61 6.24
CA PRO A 267 -15.85 -12.37 7.29
C PRO A 267 -15.48 -10.90 7.51
N MET A 268 -15.70 -10.04 6.51
CA MET A 268 -15.36 -8.61 6.57
C MET A 268 -16.51 -7.76 7.13
N GLY A 269 -17.73 -8.30 7.18
CA GLY A 269 -18.91 -7.52 7.56
C GLY A 269 -19.17 -6.37 6.58
N VAL A 270 -19.00 -6.61 5.27
CA VAL A 270 -19.13 -5.58 4.22
C VAL A 270 -20.27 -5.93 3.28
N HIS A 271 -21.03 -4.91 2.85
CA HIS A 271 -22.04 -5.04 1.80
C HIS A 271 -21.39 -4.76 0.42
N TRP A 272 -21.92 -5.37 -0.65
CA TRP A 272 -21.40 -5.19 -2.01
C TRP A 272 -21.32 -3.73 -2.47
N THR A 273 -22.21 -2.86 -1.95
CA THR A 273 -22.17 -1.41 -2.24
C THR A 273 -20.88 -0.75 -1.75
N GLY A 274 -20.38 -1.15 -0.58
CA GLY A 274 -19.07 -0.72 -0.09
C GLY A 274 -17.95 -1.20 -1.00
N ILE A 275 -18.00 -2.46 -1.45
CA ILE A 275 -17.00 -3.04 -2.36
C ILE A 275 -16.99 -2.29 -3.71
N VAL A 276 -18.15 -2.08 -4.33
CA VAL A 276 -18.21 -1.46 -5.66
C VAL A 276 -17.93 0.03 -5.60
N PHE A 277 -18.62 0.77 -4.72
CA PHE A 277 -18.55 2.23 -4.70
C PHE A 277 -17.41 2.74 -3.81
N GLY A 278 -17.27 2.23 -2.61
CA GLY A 278 -16.23 2.69 -1.68
C GLY A 278 -14.84 2.19 -2.07
N LEU A 279 -14.68 0.89 -2.26
CA LEU A 279 -13.41 0.31 -2.67
C LEU A 279 -13.17 0.49 -4.17
N GLY A 280 -14.01 -0.11 -5.01
CA GLY A 280 -13.79 -0.20 -6.46
C GLY A 280 -13.67 1.19 -7.08
N PHE A 281 -14.68 2.03 -6.86
CA PHE A 281 -14.69 3.36 -7.48
C PHE A 281 -13.87 4.40 -6.70
N VAL A 282 -14.03 4.54 -5.38
CA VAL A 282 -13.39 5.65 -4.67
C VAL A 282 -11.93 5.36 -4.32
N ILE A 283 -11.66 4.35 -3.49
CA ILE A 283 -10.28 4.10 -3.02
C ILE A 283 -9.38 3.75 -4.18
N SER A 284 -9.81 2.82 -5.04
CA SER A 284 -8.94 2.27 -6.07
C SER A 284 -8.75 3.21 -7.25
N PHE A 285 -9.80 3.85 -7.76
CA PHE A 285 -9.60 4.89 -8.77
C PHE A 285 -8.77 6.04 -8.20
N GLY A 286 -9.04 6.44 -6.96
CA GLY A 286 -8.22 7.43 -6.27
C GLY A 286 -6.75 7.03 -6.28
N TYR A 287 -6.41 5.88 -5.71
CA TYR A 287 -5.03 5.41 -5.62
C TYR A 287 -4.37 5.29 -7.00
N TRP A 288 -4.93 4.47 -7.89
CA TRP A 288 -4.27 4.17 -9.17
C TRP A 288 -4.19 5.37 -10.13
N THR A 289 -5.07 6.38 -9.98
CA THR A 289 -5.09 7.52 -10.91
C THR A 289 -4.52 8.80 -10.34
N THR A 290 -4.41 8.93 -9.02
CA THR A 290 -3.99 10.18 -8.38
C THR A 290 -2.80 10.04 -7.44
N ASP A 291 -2.52 8.84 -6.91
CA ASP A 291 -1.33 8.64 -6.09
C ASP A 291 -0.06 8.82 -6.93
N PHE A 292 0.75 9.78 -6.52
CA PHE A 292 1.92 10.17 -7.29
C PHE A 292 3.02 9.10 -7.28
N LEU A 293 3.07 8.21 -6.28
CA LEU A 293 3.98 7.07 -6.27
C LEU A 293 3.86 6.25 -7.57
N VAL A 294 2.64 5.91 -7.98
CA VAL A 294 2.41 5.09 -9.18
C VAL A 294 2.35 5.92 -10.45
N VAL A 295 1.69 7.08 -10.44
CA VAL A 295 1.52 7.95 -11.61
C VAL A 295 2.88 8.46 -12.12
N GLN A 296 3.87 8.73 -11.26
CA GLN A 296 5.20 9.18 -11.64
C GLN A 296 5.90 8.22 -12.61
N ARG A 297 5.75 6.90 -12.43
CA ARG A 297 6.35 5.87 -13.31
C ARG A 297 5.80 5.94 -14.72
N VAL A 298 4.51 6.19 -14.83
CA VAL A 298 3.83 6.31 -16.13
C VAL A 298 4.19 7.62 -16.83
N LEU A 299 4.33 8.71 -16.07
CA LEU A 299 4.79 10.00 -16.59
C LEU A 299 6.23 9.99 -17.10
N ALA A 300 7.04 9.04 -16.65
CA ALA A 300 8.41 8.82 -17.12
C ALA A 300 8.49 8.15 -18.51
N ALA A 301 7.36 7.77 -19.12
CA ALA A 301 7.30 7.14 -20.43
C ALA A 301 7.69 8.09 -21.56
N HIS A 302 8.36 7.56 -22.60
CA HIS A 302 8.94 8.34 -23.68
C HIS A 302 7.92 8.93 -24.67
N ASN A 303 6.70 8.40 -24.72
CA ASN A 303 5.61 8.94 -25.55
C ASN A 303 4.24 8.59 -24.94
N LEU A 304 3.17 9.22 -25.48
CA LEU A 304 1.82 9.05 -24.98
C LEU A 304 1.34 7.59 -25.05
N ARG A 305 1.64 6.87 -26.14
CA ARG A 305 1.26 5.45 -26.28
C ARG A 305 1.96 4.58 -25.22
N ALA A 306 3.24 4.79 -24.97
CA ALA A 306 3.94 4.09 -23.90
C ALA A 306 3.33 4.41 -22.53
N ALA A 307 2.93 5.66 -22.29
CA ALA A 307 2.26 6.08 -21.06
C ALA A 307 0.88 5.42 -20.90
N ARG A 308 0.11 5.25 -21.99
CA ARG A 308 -1.17 4.53 -21.96
C ARG A 308 -1.00 3.03 -21.76
N MET A 309 -0.02 2.44 -22.44
CA MET A 309 0.20 0.99 -22.42
C MET A 309 0.78 0.51 -21.07
N ALA A 310 1.55 1.33 -20.36
CA ALA A 310 2.20 0.93 -19.11
C ALA A 310 1.21 0.46 -18.03
N PRO A 311 0.11 1.17 -17.69
CA PRO A 311 -0.90 0.66 -16.75
C PRO A 311 -1.63 -0.59 -17.26
N ILE A 312 -1.83 -0.74 -18.57
CA ILE A 312 -2.46 -1.91 -19.18
C ILE A 312 -1.56 -3.14 -19.01
N ILE A 313 -0.25 -3.02 -19.29
CA ILE A 313 0.73 -4.07 -19.00
C ILE A 313 0.72 -4.40 -17.52
N GLY A 314 0.73 -3.38 -16.66
CA GLY A 314 0.66 -3.56 -15.22
C GLY A 314 -0.58 -4.33 -14.77
N SER A 315 -1.74 -4.10 -15.38
CA SER A 315 -2.99 -4.76 -15.03
C SER A 315 -2.97 -6.28 -15.24
N PHE A 316 -2.28 -6.80 -16.29
CA PHE A 316 -2.10 -8.24 -16.47
C PHE A 316 -1.38 -8.88 -15.29
N PHE A 317 -0.29 -8.29 -14.85
CA PHE A 317 0.45 -8.80 -13.69
C PHE A 317 -0.36 -8.63 -12.41
N LYS A 318 -1.05 -7.50 -12.25
CA LYS A 318 -1.84 -7.20 -11.05
C LYS A 318 -3.00 -8.18 -10.87
N MET A 319 -3.60 -8.72 -11.95
CA MET A 319 -4.60 -9.78 -11.87
C MET A 319 -4.07 -11.07 -11.23
N ALA A 320 -2.80 -11.38 -11.40
CA ALA A 320 -2.18 -12.59 -10.86
C ALA A 320 -1.57 -12.39 -9.45
N VAL A 321 -1.42 -11.14 -8.96
CA VAL A 321 -0.88 -10.85 -7.62
C VAL A 321 -1.62 -11.57 -6.48
N PRO A 322 -2.94 -11.77 -6.49
CA PRO A 322 -3.61 -12.54 -5.44
C PRO A 322 -3.01 -13.94 -5.19
N PHE A 323 -2.43 -14.59 -6.19
CA PHE A 323 -1.76 -15.88 -6.00
C PHE A 323 -0.53 -15.79 -5.10
N ILE A 324 0.15 -14.64 -5.05
CA ILE A 324 1.36 -14.45 -4.24
C ILE A 324 1.11 -13.76 -2.90
N VAL A 325 -0.04 -13.09 -2.71
CA VAL A 325 -0.35 -12.35 -1.49
C VAL A 325 -1.57 -12.88 -0.72
N ILE A 326 -2.65 -13.30 -1.42
CA ILE A 326 -3.87 -13.77 -0.78
C ILE A 326 -3.76 -15.25 -0.41
N LEU A 327 -3.27 -16.06 -1.32
CA LEU A 327 -3.18 -17.51 -1.12
C LEU A 327 -2.29 -17.90 0.07
N PRO A 328 -1.14 -17.27 0.36
CA PRO A 328 -0.39 -17.51 1.59
C PRO A 328 -1.20 -17.27 2.87
N GLY A 329 -2.04 -16.23 2.90
CA GLY A 329 -2.91 -15.96 4.04
C GLY A 329 -3.95 -17.06 4.27
N LEU A 330 -4.60 -17.55 3.20
CA LEU A 330 -5.50 -18.68 3.27
C LEU A 330 -4.80 -19.99 3.69
N LEU A 331 -3.59 -20.23 3.18
CA LEU A 331 -2.78 -21.38 3.60
C LEU A 331 -2.40 -21.27 5.09
N GLY A 332 -2.13 -20.07 5.58
CA GLY A 332 -1.84 -19.81 7.01
C GLY A 332 -2.97 -20.25 7.93
N LEU A 333 -4.23 -20.15 7.49
CA LEU A 333 -5.40 -20.63 8.25
C LEU A 333 -5.36 -22.12 8.59
N VAL A 334 -4.65 -22.90 7.79
CA VAL A 334 -4.63 -24.37 7.91
C VAL A 334 -3.27 -24.89 8.33
N LEU A 335 -2.21 -24.29 7.80
CA LEU A 335 -0.87 -24.88 7.83
C LEU A 335 0.01 -24.34 8.96
N LEU A 336 -0.34 -23.20 9.58
CA LEU A 336 0.39 -22.71 10.74
C LEU A 336 0.01 -23.49 12.00
N GLN A 337 1.00 -24.13 12.64
CA GLN A 337 0.86 -24.95 13.82
C GLN A 337 1.86 -24.55 14.91
N ASN A 338 1.48 -24.73 16.17
CA ASN A 338 2.34 -24.64 17.34
C ASN A 338 3.24 -25.88 17.44
N ALA A 339 4.20 -25.89 18.36
CA ALA A 339 5.09 -27.02 18.61
C ALA A 339 4.33 -28.29 19.03
N ASP A 340 3.20 -28.15 19.73
CA ASP A 340 2.32 -29.24 20.15
C ASP A 340 1.42 -29.80 19.03
N GLY A 341 1.56 -29.29 17.80
CA GLY A 341 0.73 -29.66 16.64
C GLY A 341 -0.64 -28.98 16.63
N SER A 342 -1.02 -28.24 17.65
CA SER A 342 -2.25 -27.44 17.64
C SER A 342 -2.14 -26.31 16.65
N ARG A 343 -3.30 -25.83 16.15
CA ARG A 343 -3.33 -24.73 15.20
C ARG A 343 -2.86 -23.43 15.86
N ARG A 344 -1.90 -22.74 15.24
CA ARG A 344 -1.46 -21.42 15.66
C ARG A 344 -2.49 -20.37 15.22
N GLN A 345 -3.02 -19.63 16.18
CA GLN A 345 -3.95 -18.54 15.94
C GLN A 345 -3.18 -17.22 15.86
N LEU A 346 -3.41 -16.44 14.79
CA LEU A 346 -2.89 -15.09 14.63
C LEU A 346 -3.93 -14.08 15.12
N VAL A 347 -3.47 -12.92 15.63
CA VAL A 347 -4.30 -11.84 16.17
C VAL A 347 -3.96 -10.50 15.53
N GLY A 348 -4.67 -9.42 15.89
CA GLY A 348 -4.33 -8.06 15.47
C GLY A 348 -2.99 -7.60 16.04
N GLU A 349 -2.33 -6.68 15.35
CA GLU A 349 -1.07 -6.08 15.82
C GLU A 349 -1.28 -5.32 17.13
N ASP A 350 -2.41 -4.65 17.29
CA ASP A 350 -2.84 -3.97 18.51
C ASP A 350 -2.94 -4.91 19.72
N VAL A 351 -3.36 -6.17 19.50
CA VAL A 351 -3.40 -7.20 20.54
C VAL A 351 -1.99 -7.67 20.90
N VAL A 352 -1.13 -7.90 19.89
CA VAL A 352 0.27 -8.26 20.11
C VAL A 352 0.99 -7.17 20.92
N ALA A 353 0.77 -5.90 20.58
CA ALA A 353 1.36 -4.77 21.29
C ALA A 353 0.86 -4.68 22.75
N ALA A 354 -0.44 -4.87 22.98
CA ALA A 354 -1.03 -4.84 24.32
C ALA A 354 -0.58 -6.02 25.22
N CYS A 355 -0.26 -7.17 24.62
CA CYS A 355 0.19 -8.38 25.30
C CYS A 355 1.72 -8.59 25.22
N SER A 356 2.50 -7.54 25.02
CA SER A 356 3.96 -7.64 24.95
C SER A 356 4.54 -8.20 26.26
N LEU A 357 5.54 -9.09 26.10
CA LEU A 357 6.22 -9.70 27.24
C LEU A 357 7.35 -8.79 27.76
N ASN A 358 7.53 -8.73 29.07
CA ASN A 358 8.67 -8.07 29.69
C ASN A 358 9.94 -8.97 29.62
N SER A 359 11.06 -8.47 30.14
CA SER A 359 12.34 -9.19 30.16
C SER A 359 12.32 -10.50 30.98
N SER A 360 11.31 -10.71 31.83
CA SER A 360 11.08 -11.95 32.58
C SER A 360 10.11 -12.92 31.88
N GLY A 361 9.67 -12.64 30.66
CA GLY A 361 8.74 -13.48 29.90
C GLY A 361 7.29 -13.42 30.37
N GLN A 362 6.93 -12.42 31.17
CA GLN A 362 5.56 -12.19 31.66
C GLN A 362 4.91 -11.02 30.90
N VAL A 363 3.58 -11.04 30.78
CA VAL A 363 2.82 -9.93 30.16
C VAL A 363 3.08 -8.63 30.95
N ALA A 364 3.56 -7.61 30.24
CA ALA A 364 3.97 -6.34 30.84
C ALA A 364 2.80 -5.59 31.50
N GLU A 365 1.61 -5.61 30.86
CA GLU A 365 0.38 -4.97 31.32
C GLU A 365 -0.81 -5.93 31.27
N GLN A 366 -1.05 -6.68 32.32
CA GLN A 366 -2.08 -7.74 32.36
C GLN A 366 -3.50 -7.23 32.05
N GLY A 367 -3.88 -6.07 32.59
CA GLY A 367 -5.22 -5.50 32.37
C GLY A 367 -5.46 -5.10 30.92
N GLY A 368 -4.48 -4.46 30.31
CA GLY A 368 -4.52 -4.09 28.88
C GLY A 368 -4.58 -5.31 27.97
N CYS A 369 -3.76 -6.31 28.24
CA CYS A 369 -3.75 -7.56 27.48
C CYS A 369 -5.08 -8.32 27.59
N THR A 370 -5.66 -8.44 28.80
CA THR A 370 -6.96 -9.10 29.01
C THR A 370 -8.06 -8.39 28.22
N ALA A 371 -8.10 -7.07 28.26
CA ALA A 371 -9.08 -6.27 27.51
C ALA A 371 -8.90 -6.40 25.99
N ALA A 372 -7.67 -6.49 25.50
CA ALA A 372 -7.37 -6.70 24.10
C ALA A 372 -7.76 -8.12 23.65
N MET A 373 -7.41 -9.16 24.40
CA MET A 373 -7.76 -10.55 24.09
C MET A 373 -9.27 -10.81 24.11
N ALA A 374 -10.02 -10.12 24.96
CA ALA A 374 -11.48 -10.25 25.01
C ALA A 374 -12.17 -9.86 23.68
N LYS A 375 -11.50 -9.07 22.84
CA LYS A 375 -11.97 -8.68 21.49
C LYS A 375 -11.57 -9.67 20.40
N THR A 376 -10.84 -10.73 20.74
CA THR A 376 -10.35 -11.74 19.79
C THR A 376 -11.17 -13.03 19.88
N ASN A 377 -11.01 -13.88 18.87
CA ASN A 377 -11.58 -15.22 18.86
C ASN A 377 -10.60 -16.27 19.44
N LEU A 378 -9.61 -15.86 20.25
CA LEU A 378 -8.70 -16.79 20.93
C LEU A 378 -9.46 -17.72 21.86
N SER A 379 -9.13 -19.01 21.81
CA SER A 379 -9.71 -19.98 22.75
C SER A 379 -9.34 -19.63 24.20
N PRO A 380 -10.20 -19.95 25.20
CA PRO A 380 -9.87 -19.74 26.59
C PRO A 380 -8.53 -20.37 27.01
N ALA A 381 -8.20 -21.54 26.47
CA ALA A 381 -6.92 -22.20 26.72
C ALA A 381 -5.74 -21.41 26.14
N SER A 382 -5.88 -20.81 24.92
CA SER A 382 -4.85 -19.94 24.34
C SER A 382 -4.69 -18.66 25.15
N GLN A 383 -5.78 -18.03 25.58
CA GLN A 383 -5.74 -16.85 26.44
C GLN A 383 -5.02 -17.12 27.76
N GLN A 384 -5.28 -18.28 28.38
CA GLN A 384 -4.63 -18.69 29.62
C GLN A 384 -3.12 -18.93 29.43
N LYS A 385 -2.70 -19.55 28.29
CA LYS A 385 -1.28 -19.72 27.95
C LYS A 385 -0.56 -18.39 27.84
N VAL A 386 -1.16 -17.41 27.13
CA VAL A 386 -0.59 -16.06 26.98
C VAL A 386 -0.42 -15.37 28.33
N MET A 387 -1.42 -15.46 29.20
CA MET A 387 -1.37 -14.85 30.55
C MET A 387 -0.38 -15.53 31.50
N ALA A 388 -0.13 -16.82 31.29
CA ALA A 388 0.84 -17.57 32.11
C ALA A 388 2.30 -17.20 31.78
N GLY A 389 2.56 -16.66 30.58
CA GLY A 389 3.92 -16.33 30.15
C GLY A 389 4.71 -17.56 29.64
N GLY A 390 5.95 -17.34 29.23
CA GLY A 390 6.86 -18.36 28.70
C GLY A 390 6.95 -18.39 27.17
N ASP A 391 7.74 -19.30 26.62
CA ASP A 391 8.05 -19.37 25.17
C ASP A 391 6.80 -19.61 24.30
N ASP A 392 5.79 -20.30 24.80
CA ASP A 392 4.52 -20.56 24.12
C ASP A 392 3.49 -19.41 24.25
N ALA A 393 3.82 -18.35 25.00
CA ALA A 393 2.96 -17.20 25.24
C ALA A 393 3.07 -16.11 24.16
N GLU A 394 4.06 -16.20 23.26
CA GLU A 394 4.26 -15.18 22.22
C GLU A 394 3.12 -15.20 21.20
N LEU A 395 2.36 -14.10 21.17
CA LEU A 395 1.33 -13.89 20.17
C LEU A 395 1.96 -13.44 18.85
N HIS A 396 1.43 -13.98 17.77
CA HIS A 396 1.83 -13.60 16.42
C HIS A 396 0.71 -12.82 15.74
N SER A 397 1.08 -11.74 15.05
CA SER A 397 0.11 -10.92 14.33
C SER A 397 -0.27 -11.51 12.96
N TYR A 398 -1.41 -11.08 12.43
CA TYR A 398 -1.82 -11.37 11.05
C TYR A 398 -0.74 -10.99 10.03
N ASN A 399 0.03 -9.92 10.29
CA ASN A 399 1.09 -9.44 9.43
C ASN A 399 2.26 -10.44 9.32
N GLN A 400 2.38 -11.37 10.25
CA GLN A 400 3.41 -12.41 10.26
C GLN A 400 3.02 -13.66 9.44
N ALA A 401 1.80 -13.73 8.91
CA ALA A 401 1.33 -14.93 8.20
C ALA A 401 2.30 -15.37 7.09
N LEU A 402 2.70 -14.47 6.20
CA LEU A 402 3.61 -14.79 5.09
C LEU A 402 5.04 -15.14 5.56
N PRO A 403 5.71 -14.35 6.43
CA PRO A 403 7.03 -14.73 6.96
C PRO A 403 7.02 -16.08 7.68
N LEU A 404 6.02 -16.38 8.50
CA LEU A 404 5.89 -17.67 9.17
C LEU A 404 5.73 -18.84 8.19
N MET A 405 4.96 -18.64 7.12
CA MET A 405 4.82 -19.61 6.06
C MET A 405 6.13 -19.82 5.30
N MET A 406 6.91 -18.75 5.04
CA MET A 406 8.21 -18.86 4.40
C MET A 406 9.19 -19.69 5.24
N VAL A 407 9.31 -19.40 6.51
CA VAL A 407 10.19 -20.15 7.43
C VAL A 407 9.82 -21.64 7.49
N ARG A 408 8.51 -21.96 7.42
CA ARG A 408 8.04 -23.34 7.48
C ARG A 408 8.27 -24.14 6.20
N TYR A 409 8.08 -23.52 5.02
CA TYR A 409 8.05 -24.26 3.75
C TYR A 409 9.26 -24.09 2.87
N LEU A 410 10.08 -23.06 3.11
CA LEU A 410 11.24 -22.82 2.27
C LEU A 410 12.48 -23.44 2.90
N GLY A 411 13.07 -24.39 2.20
CA GLY A 411 14.35 -24.97 2.55
C GLY A 411 15.52 -24.03 2.23
N PRO A 412 16.77 -24.45 2.53
CA PRO A 412 17.97 -23.67 2.26
C PRO A 412 18.07 -23.21 0.81
N GLY A 413 18.48 -21.98 0.59
CA GLY A 413 18.52 -21.31 -0.72
C GLY A 413 17.16 -20.77 -1.17
N LEU A 414 16.09 -21.54 -1.03
CA LEU A 414 14.73 -21.06 -1.30
C LEU A 414 14.26 -20.07 -0.22
N LEU A 415 14.64 -20.27 1.04
CA LEU A 415 14.39 -19.33 2.11
C LEU A 415 15.10 -18.00 1.85
N GLY A 416 16.36 -18.05 1.44
CA GLY A 416 17.13 -16.87 1.01
C GLY A 416 16.44 -16.11 -0.13
N LEU A 417 15.89 -16.82 -1.12
CA LEU A 417 15.13 -16.21 -2.22
C LEU A 417 13.82 -15.60 -1.75
N GLY A 418 13.07 -16.27 -0.87
CA GLY A 418 11.84 -15.76 -0.27
C GLY A 418 12.07 -14.48 0.55
N ILE A 419 13.12 -14.48 1.40
CA ILE A 419 13.51 -13.29 2.17
C ILE A 419 13.96 -12.16 1.23
N THR A 420 14.74 -12.49 0.19
CA THR A 420 15.14 -11.52 -0.83
C THR A 420 13.93 -10.90 -1.53
N ALA A 421 12.88 -11.66 -1.79
CA ALA A 421 11.64 -11.13 -2.35
C ALA A 421 10.96 -10.12 -1.40
N LEU A 422 10.93 -10.37 -0.09
CA LEU A 422 10.40 -9.43 0.90
C LEU A 422 11.27 -8.16 1.02
N ILE A 423 12.60 -8.31 1.01
CA ILE A 423 13.54 -7.17 1.01
C ILE A 423 13.39 -6.37 -0.29
N ALA A 424 13.27 -7.04 -1.43
CA ALA A 424 13.07 -6.39 -2.73
C ALA A 424 11.75 -5.61 -2.75
N GLY A 425 10.67 -6.20 -2.22
CA GLY A 425 9.39 -5.50 -2.05
C GLY A 425 9.54 -4.26 -1.15
N PHE A 426 10.17 -4.40 0.01
CA PHE A 426 10.45 -3.26 0.89
C PHE A 426 11.19 -2.15 0.17
N MET A 427 12.30 -2.49 -0.50
CA MET A 427 13.12 -1.50 -1.20
C MET A 427 12.38 -0.84 -2.36
N SER A 428 11.54 -1.59 -3.08
CA SER A 428 10.72 -1.08 -4.17
C SER A 428 9.67 -0.07 -3.68
N GLY A 429 8.88 -0.45 -2.68
CA GLY A 429 7.84 0.41 -2.08
C GLY A 429 8.44 1.67 -1.45
N MET A 430 9.56 1.54 -0.73
CA MET A 430 10.28 2.68 -0.14
C MET A 430 10.85 3.61 -1.20
N ALA A 431 11.50 3.08 -2.25
CA ALA A 431 12.01 3.88 -3.35
C ALA A 431 10.88 4.67 -4.02
N GLY A 432 9.74 4.03 -4.19
CA GLY A 432 8.52 4.64 -4.71
C GLY A 432 8.07 5.83 -3.89
N ASN A 433 7.80 5.63 -2.62
CA ASN A 433 7.33 6.68 -1.71
C ASN A 433 8.33 7.83 -1.58
N VAL A 434 9.60 7.52 -1.36
CA VAL A 434 10.63 8.54 -1.10
C VAL A 434 10.96 9.35 -2.35
N SER A 435 10.97 8.73 -3.56
CA SER A 435 11.17 9.47 -4.81
C SER A 435 9.99 10.39 -5.13
N ALA A 436 8.76 9.91 -4.89
CA ALA A 436 7.55 10.72 -5.06
C ALA A 436 7.51 11.87 -4.05
N PHE A 437 7.80 11.61 -2.77
CA PHE A 437 7.94 12.65 -1.73
C PHE A 437 8.96 13.72 -2.14
N SER A 438 10.16 13.30 -2.56
CA SER A 438 11.22 14.21 -3.00
C SER A 438 10.77 15.13 -4.15
N THR A 439 10.04 14.58 -5.11
CA THR A 439 9.52 15.34 -6.25
C THR A 439 8.46 16.35 -5.81
N VAL A 440 7.45 15.90 -5.05
CA VAL A 440 6.37 16.77 -4.55
C VAL A 440 6.94 17.86 -3.63
N TRP A 441 7.84 17.49 -2.71
CA TRP A 441 8.50 18.47 -1.83
C TRP A 441 9.24 19.53 -2.63
N THR A 442 10.04 19.11 -3.62
CA THR A 442 10.89 20.04 -4.39
C THR A 442 10.06 20.93 -5.32
N TYR A 443 9.15 20.34 -6.12
CA TYR A 443 8.44 21.08 -7.16
C TYR A 443 7.15 21.74 -6.70
N ASP A 444 6.44 21.15 -5.74
CA ASP A 444 5.12 21.63 -5.33
C ASP A 444 5.12 22.41 -4.01
N ILE A 445 6.18 22.24 -3.17
CA ILE A 445 6.32 22.95 -1.90
C ILE A 445 7.52 23.91 -1.96
N TYR A 446 8.75 23.40 -2.15
CA TYR A 446 9.95 24.23 -2.03
C TYR A 446 10.07 25.28 -3.13
N LYS A 447 10.00 24.87 -4.39
CA LYS A 447 10.14 25.77 -5.54
C LYS A 447 9.13 26.91 -5.54
N PRO A 448 7.80 26.69 -5.35
CA PRO A 448 6.83 27.78 -5.39
C PRO A 448 6.79 28.65 -4.15
N LEU A 449 7.12 28.12 -2.97
CA LEU A 449 6.95 28.82 -1.68
C LEU A 449 8.26 29.43 -1.16
N ILE A 450 9.42 28.83 -1.47
CA ILE A 450 10.72 29.19 -0.85
C ILE A 450 11.67 29.79 -1.89
N ASN A 451 11.98 29.09 -2.98
CA ASN A 451 12.93 29.56 -3.99
C ASN A 451 12.47 29.22 -5.41
N LYS A 452 11.92 30.22 -6.11
CA LYS A 452 11.39 30.07 -7.48
C LYS A 452 12.45 30.01 -8.57
N ASN A 453 13.63 30.57 -8.32
CA ASN A 453 14.67 30.82 -9.32
C ASN A 453 15.96 30.02 -9.04
N GLY A 454 15.86 28.91 -8.36
CA GLY A 454 17.00 28.02 -8.12
C GLY A 454 17.53 27.38 -9.39
N SER A 455 18.83 27.08 -9.44
CA SER A 455 19.44 26.31 -10.52
C SER A 455 18.98 24.83 -10.48
N ASP A 456 19.14 24.12 -11.58
CA ASP A 456 18.84 22.68 -11.66
C ASP A 456 19.58 21.87 -10.59
N SER A 457 20.89 22.14 -10.42
CA SER A 457 21.70 21.48 -9.39
C SER A 457 21.20 21.77 -7.96
N HIS A 458 20.68 22.99 -7.73
CA HIS A 458 20.06 23.36 -6.45
C HIS A 458 18.81 22.51 -6.18
N TYR A 459 17.91 22.35 -7.15
CA TYR A 459 16.70 21.54 -6.97
C TYR A 459 17.02 20.05 -6.82
N VAL A 460 18.03 19.52 -7.52
CA VAL A 460 18.51 18.14 -7.30
C VAL A 460 19.06 17.98 -5.88
N MET A 461 19.81 18.98 -5.37
CA MET A 461 20.30 18.94 -3.98
C MET A 461 19.14 18.98 -2.99
N VAL A 462 18.14 19.84 -3.18
CA VAL A 462 16.94 19.90 -2.33
C VAL A 462 16.20 18.56 -2.36
N GLY A 463 16.06 17.92 -3.53
CA GLY A 463 15.47 16.59 -3.66
C GLY A 463 16.21 15.51 -2.86
N ARG A 464 17.54 15.49 -2.92
CA ARG A 464 18.37 14.58 -2.13
C ARG A 464 18.23 14.81 -0.62
N MET A 465 18.21 16.06 -0.19
CA MET A 465 17.97 16.42 1.22
C MET A 465 16.55 16.00 1.66
N ALA A 466 15.54 16.19 0.80
CA ALA A 466 14.19 15.75 1.08
C ALA A 466 14.09 14.23 1.27
N ILE A 467 14.85 13.44 0.49
CA ILE A 467 14.94 11.98 0.68
C ILE A 467 15.42 11.65 2.10
N VAL A 468 16.53 12.23 2.53
CA VAL A 468 17.12 11.95 3.85
C VAL A 468 16.16 12.37 4.98
N VAL A 469 15.61 13.58 4.88
CA VAL A 469 14.63 14.08 5.88
C VAL A 469 13.35 13.25 5.88
N GLY A 470 12.82 12.92 4.70
CA GLY A 470 11.63 12.08 4.54
C GLY A 470 11.81 10.71 5.21
N VAL A 471 12.93 10.04 4.96
CA VAL A 471 13.26 8.76 5.60
C VAL A 471 13.38 8.93 7.12
N ALA A 472 14.06 9.96 7.61
CA ALA A 472 14.21 10.21 9.05
C ALA A 472 12.86 10.41 9.75
N VAL A 473 11.96 11.20 9.16
CA VAL A 473 10.61 11.43 9.72
C VAL A 473 9.75 10.16 9.63
N SER A 474 9.92 9.35 8.58
CA SER A 474 9.20 8.08 8.41
C SER A 474 9.55 7.03 9.47
N ILE A 475 10.74 7.11 10.09
CA ILE A 475 11.09 6.26 11.24
C ILE A 475 10.09 6.49 12.39
N GLY A 476 9.75 7.74 12.70
CA GLY A 476 8.71 8.05 13.69
C GLY A 476 7.33 7.53 13.29
N ALA A 477 6.99 7.63 12.01
CA ALA A 477 5.72 7.13 11.49
C ALA A 477 5.58 5.59 11.58
N ALA A 478 6.70 4.84 11.53
CA ALA A 478 6.67 3.38 11.66
C ALA A 478 6.09 2.90 13.00
N TYR A 479 6.29 3.66 14.07
CA TYR A 479 5.75 3.31 15.39
C TYR A 479 4.23 3.49 15.50
N LEU A 480 3.61 4.34 14.64
CA LEU A 480 2.16 4.53 14.64
C LEU A 480 1.42 3.27 14.16
N VAL A 481 2.03 2.50 13.28
CA VAL A 481 1.45 1.28 12.70
C VAL A 481 1.29 0.17 13.74
N MET A 482 2.16 0.11 14.74
CA MET A 482 2.11 -0.88 15.83
C MET A 482 0.81 -0.83 16.63
N HIS A 483 0.08 0.29 16.61
CA HIS A 483 -1.19 0.48 17.29
C HIS A 483 -2.42 0.28 16.40
N ALA A 484 -2.20 -0.14 15.15
CA ALA A 484 -3.28 -0.48 14.22
C ALA A 484 -3.63 -1.97 14.33
N HIS A 485 -4.87 -2.33 13.96
CA HIS A 485 -5.29 -3.74 13.96
C HIS A 485 -4.49 -4.58 12.95
N GLY A 486 -4.21 -4.02 11.77
CA GLY A 486 -3.39 -4.62 10.73
C GLY A 486 -2.76 -3.57 9.82
N ILE A 487 -1.72 -3.98 9.08
CA ILE A 487 -1.04 -3.09 8.12
C ILE A 487 -2.04 -2.53 7.10
N MET A 488 -2.87 -3.39 6.50
CA MET A 488 -3.82 -2.94 5.47
C MET A 488 -4.95 -2.09 6.02
N ASP A 489 -5.44 -2.35 7.24
CA ASP A 489 -6.44 -1.49 7.88
C ASP A 489 -5.91 -0.06 8.02
N TYR A 490 -4.64 0.09 8.42
CA TYR A 490 -4.00 1.41 8.54
C TYR A 490 -3.82 2.09 7.18
N VAL A 491 -3.35 1.37 6.17
CA VAL A 491 -3.15 1.88 4.81
C VAL A 491 -4.48 2.35 4.20
N GLN A 492 -5.55 1.55 4.34
CA GLN A 492 -6.86 1.93 3.82
C GLN A 492 -7.46 3.13 4.58
N ALA A 493 -7.13 3.29 5.86
CA ALA A 493 -7.48 4.48 6.62
C ALA A 493 -6.82 5.73 6.03
N LEU A 494 -5.52 5.68 5.69
CA LEU A 494 -4.84 6.80 5.03
C LEU A 494 -5.46 7.14 3.67
N PHE A 495 -5.75 6.13 2.84
CA PHE A 495 -6.37 6.34 1.53
C PHE A 495 -7.77 6.97 1.65
N SER A 496 -8.56 6.57 2.64
CA SER A 496 -9.87 7.18 2.86
C SER A 496 -9.76 8.65 3.27
N ILE A 497 -8.69 9.04 3.97
CA ILE A 497 -8.48 10.42 4.43
C ILE A 497 -7.96 11.31 3.31
N PHE A 498 -6.92 10.88 2.59
CA PHE A 498 -6.21 11.73 1.64
C PHE A 498 -6.66 11.53 0.20
N ILE A 499 -6.81 10.29 -0.23
CA ILE A 499 -7.04 9.94 -1.65
C ILE A 499 -8.52 10.12 -2.05
N ALA A 500 -9.47 9.79 -1.18
CA ALA A 500 -10.89 9.85 -1.55
C ALA A 500 -11.38 11.27 -1.88
N PRO A 501 -11.10 12.32 -1.07
CA PRO A 501 -11.44 13.70 -1.43
C PRO A 501 -10.68 14.21 -2.66
N LEU A 502 -9.42 13.80 -2.80
CA LEU A 502 -8.59 14.18 -3.94
C LEU A 502 -9.16 13.66 -5.26
N LEU A 503 -9.62 12.40 -5.27
CA LEU A 503 -10.28 11.83 -6.46
C LEU A 503 -11.48 12.67 -6.89
N ALA A 504 -12.35 13.06 -5.95
CA ALA A 504 -13.51 13.91 -6.26
C ALA A 504 -13.07 15.19 -6.97
N VAL A 505 -12.09 15.90 -6.40
CA VAL A 505 -11.62 17.18 -6.95
C VAL A 505 -10.98 16.99 -8.34
N ILE A 506 -10.21 15.92 -8.55
CA ILE A 506 -9.56 15.64 -9.84
C ILE A 506 -10.61 15.26 -10.90
N LEU A 507 -11.58 14.40 -10.58
CA LEU A 507 -12.62 14.02 -11.53
C LEU A 507 -13.44 15.23 -11.98
N PHE A 508 -13.94 16.05 -11.04
CA PHE A 508 -14.62 17.28 -11.42
C PHE A 508 -13.70 18.25 -12.16
N GLY A 509 -12.42 18.29 -11.83
CA GLY A 509 -11.41 19.08 -12.53
C GLY A 509 -11.25 18.70 -13.99
N MET A 510 -11.18 17.41 -14.28
CA MET A 510 -10.95 16.88 -15.63
C MET A 510 -12.22 16.81 -16.49
N PHE A 511 -13.38 16.51 -15.88
CA PHE A 511 -14.59 16.21 -16.65
C PHE A 511 -15.65 17.31 -16.60
N TRP A 512 -15.54 18.30 -15.71
CA TRP A 512 -16.55 19.34 -15.55
C TRP A 512 -15.99 20.75 -15.74
N LYS A 513 -16.33 21.37 -16.89
CA LYS A 513 -15.84 22.71 -17.27
C LYS A 513 -16.18 23.79 -16.24
N ARG A 514 -17.32 23.64 -15.54
CA ARG A 514 -17.80 24.63 -14.57
C ARG A 514 -17.07 24.62 -13.24
N ALA A 515 -16.33 23.57 -12.90
CA ALA A 515 -15.61 23.49 -11.63
C ALA A 515 -14.67 24.70 -11.43
N THR A 516 -14.82 25.41 -10.31
CA THR A 516 -14.14 26.68 -10.03
C THR A 516 -12.92 26.50 -9.15
N ARG A 517 -12.02 27.50 -9.12
CA ARG A 517 -10.79 27.47 -8.31
C ARG A 517 -11.08 27.27 -6.83
N LEU A 518 -12.06 28.03 -6.30
CA LEU A 518 -12.45 27.97 -4.90
C LEU A 518 -13.05 26.60 -4.55
N ALA A 519 -13.86 26.02 -5.45
CA ALA A 519 -14.46 24.71 -5.25
C ALA A 519 -13.40 23.59 -5.16
N GLY A 520 -12.37 23.61 -6.01
CA GLY A 520 -11.29 22.64 -5.94
C GLY A 520 -10.48 22.75 -4.65
N PHE A 521 -10.18 23.97 -4.21
CA PHE A 521 -9.46 24.20 -2.95
C PHE A 521 -10.26 23.76 -1.73
N LEU A 522 -11.50 24.27 -1.57
CA LEU A 522 -12.33 23.96 -0.39
C LEU A 522 -12.85 22.53 -0.41
N GLY A 523 -13.16 21.97 -1.58
CA GLY A 523 -13.58 20.58 -1.73
C GLY A 523 -12.50 19.61 -1.25
N LEU A 524 -11.23 19.87 -1.59
CA LEU A 524 -10.11 19.05 -1.11
C LEU A 524 -9.87 19.26 0.39
N LEU A 525 -9.70 20.50 0.85
CA LEU A 525 -9.37 20.80 2.23
C LEU A 525 -10.44 20.29 3.20
N LEU A 526 -11.71 20.67 2.97
CA LEU A 526 -12.81 20.27 3.85
C LEU A 526 -13.14 18.79 3.73
N GLY A 527 -12.91 18.16 2.55
CA GLY A 527 -13.04 16.73 2.36
C GLY A 527 -12.06 15.93 3.21
N ILE A 528 -10.78 16.35 3.27
CA ILE A 528 -9.76 15.76 4.13
C ILE A 528 -10.13 15.94 5.61
N ILE A 529 -10.52 17.14 6.02
CA ILE A 529 -10.93 17.41 7.40
C ILE A 529 -12.14 16.56 7.80
N PHE A 530 -13.13 16.41 6.91
CA PHE A 530 -14.31 15.57 7.15
C PHE A 530 -13.93 14.10 7.33
N SER A 531 -13.10 13.54 6.44
CA SER A 531 -12.68 12.14 6.54
C SER A 531 -11.83 11.87 7.78
N ALA A 532 -10.90 12.78 8.10
CA ALA A 532 -10.12 12.70 9.34
C ALA A 532 -11.04 12.82 10.58
N GLY A 533 -12.07 13.65 10.53
CA GLY A 533 -13.08 13.77 11.58
C GLY A 533 -13.85 12.49 11.79
N LEU A 534 -14.30 11.81 10.72
CA LEU A 534 -14.94 10.50 10.80
C LEU A 534 -14.01 9.44 11.41
N PHE A 535 -12.74 9.42 10.99
CA PHE A 535 -11.73 8.52 11.56
C PHE A 535 -11.57 8.72 13.06
N MET A 536 -11.42 9.98 13.50
CA MET A 536 -11.30 10.30 14.93
C MET A 536 -12.60 9.98 15.70
N TRP A 537 -13.76 10.19 15.11
CA TRP A 537 -15.02 9.83 15.73
C TRP A 537 -15.13 8.34 16.01
N VAL A 538 -14.79 7.48 15.03
CA VAL A 538 -14.76 6.01 15.21
C VAL A 538 -13.73 5.59 16.27
N LYS A 539 -12.57 6.25 16.32
CA LYS A 539 -11.53 5.96 17.32
C LYS A 539 -11.94 6.31 18.75
N LEU A 540 -12.67 7.42 18.92
CA LEU A 540 -13.10 7.91 20.23
C LEU A 540 -14.43 7.29 20.70
N THR A 541 -15.26 6.81 19.79
CA THR A 541 -16.60 6.28 20.05
C THR A 541 -16.76 4.95 19.31
N PRO A 542 -16.50 3.79 19.94
CA PRO A 542 -16.54 2.50 19.25
C PRO A 542 -17.84 2.19 18.51
N ASP A 543 -18.98 2.64 19.04
CA ASP A 543 -20.29 2.45 18.41
C ASP A 543 -20.44 3.23 17.08
N ALA A 544 -19.60 4.26 16.85
CA ALA A 544 -19.58 5.02 15.62
C ALA A 544 -19.15 4.18 14.41
N LEU A 545 -18.38 3.10 14.62
CA LEU A 545 -18.00 2.18 13.55
C LEU A 545 -19.23 1.61 12.85
N ALA A 546 -20.20 1.14 13.61
CA ALA A 546 -21.47 0.62 13.07
C ALA A 546 -22.25 1.68 12.26
N THR A 547 -22.22 2.94 12.70
CA THR A 547 -22.87 4.03 11.97
C THR A 547 -22.16 4.37 10.67
N VAL A 548 -20.82 4.49 10.68
CA VAL A 548 -20.03 4.82 9.48
C VAL A 548 -20.08 3.70 8.46
N ALA A 549 -19.98 2.45 8.88
CA ALA A 549 -19.98 1.27 8.02
C ALA A 549 -21.39 0.69 7.76
N LEU A 550 -22.45 1.32 8.29
CA LEU A 550 -23.85 0.93 8.12
C LEU A 550 -24.21 -0.45 8.70
N SER A 551 -23.38 -0.98 9.60
CA SER A 551 -23.62 -2.29 10.20
C SER A 551 -22.87 -2.46 11.52
N PRO A 552 -23.50 -3.10 12.53
CA PRO A 552 -22.82 -3.49 13.76
C PRO A 552 -21.81 -4.63 13.57
N ASP A 553 -21.93 -5.40 12.48
CA ASP A 553 -21.04 -6.52 12.16
C ASP A 553 -19.77 -6.10 11.39
N ALA A 554 -19.66 -4.82 11.02
CA ALA A 554 -18.56 -4.29 10.24
C ALA A 554 -17.21 -4.44 10.97
N LYS A 555 -16.20 -4.84 10.21
CA LYS A 555 -14.81 -4.87 10.66
C LYS A 555 -14.08 -3.58 10.21
N PRO A 556 -12.90 -3.27 10.77
CA PRO A 556 -12.16 -2.05 10.43
C PRO A 556 -11.96 -1.81 8.92
N MET A 557 -11.76 -2.88 8.14
CA MET A 557 -11.63 -2.79 6.70
C MET A 557 -12.91 -2.30 6.01
N ALA A 558 -14.08 -2.80 6.44
CA ALA A 558 -15.38 -2.34 5.92
C ALA A 558 -15.65 -0.87 6.28
N GLU A 559 -15.28 -0.44 7.49
CA GLU A 559 -15.38 0.96 7.91
C GLU A 559 -14.55 1.88 7.00
N ASN A 560 -13.30 1.52 6.71
CA ASN A 560 -12.42 2.29 5.83
C ASN A 560 -13.03 2.51 4.44
N VAL A 561 -13.65 1.48 3.89
CA VAL A 561 -14.29 1.49 2.57
C VAL A 561 -15.49 2.46 2.56
N PHE A 562 -16.38 2.40 3.55
CA PHE A 562 -17.52 3.30 3.64
C PHE A 562 -17.10 4.73 3.99
N ARG A 563 -16.11 4.92 4.85
CA ARG A 563 -15.57 6.26 5.15
C ARG A 563 -15.03 6.94 3.90
N ALA A 564 -14.32 6.20 3.04
CA ALA A 564 -13.85 6.73 1.76
C ALA A 564 -15.03 7.17 0.87
N LEU A 565 -16.10 6.38 0.83
CA LEU A 565 -17.31 6.73 0.07
C LEU A 565 -17.95 8.02 0.60
N TRP A 566 -18.09 8.16 1.92
CA TRP A 566 -18.62 9.37 2.54
C TRP A 566 -17.75 10.59 2.27
N ALA A 567 -16.42 10.44 2.37
CA ALA A 567 -15.47 11.51 2.08
C ALA A 567 -15.56 11.98 0.62
N PHE A 568 -15.67 11.03 -0.32
CA PHE A 568 -15.85 11.32 -1.74
C PHE A 568 -17.17 12.04 -2.02
N ILE A 569 -18.29 11.56 -1.45
CA ILE A 569 -19.62 12.19 -1.60
C ILE A 569 -19.58 13.61 -1.05
N PHE A 570 -19.07 13.80 0.17
CA PHE A 570 -18.99 15.11 0.81
C PHE A 570 -18.15 16.10 -0.02
N ALA A 571 -16.95 15.70 -0.45
CA ALA A 571 -16.10 16.53 -1.30
C ALA A 571 -16.77 16.85 -2.65
N SER A 572 -17.44 15.87 -3.26
CA SER A 572 -18.18 16.04 -4.52
C SER A 572 -19.32 17.07 -4.38
N VAL A 573 -20.12 16.94 -3.33
CA VAL A 573 -21.20 17.91 -3.03
C VAL A 573 -20.64 19.32 -2.85
N LEU A 574 -19.55 19.47 -2.09
CA LEU A 574 -18.91 20.76 -1.90
C LEU A 574 -18.40 21.35 -3.23
N VAL A 575 -17.72 20.53 -4.05
CA VAL A 575 -17.23 21.00 -5.37
C VAL A 575 -18.40 21.46 -6.24
N VAL A 576 -19.51 20.72 -6.27
CA VAL A 576 -20.69 21.09 -7.07
C VAL A 576 -21.32 22.38 -6.53
N VAL A 577 -21.67 22.43 -5.25
CA VAL A 577 -22.36 23.58 -4.63
C VAL A 577 -21.53 24.85 -4.78
N ILE A 578 -20.24 24.81 -4.40
CA ILE A 578 -19.36 25.98 -4.49
C ILE A 578 -19.17 26.42 -5.95
N SER A 579 -19.04 25.46 -6.89
CA SER A 579 -18.92 25.80 -8.31
C SER A 579 -20.19 26.46 -8.88
N LEU A 580 -21.37 26.08 -8.40
CA LEU A 580 -22.61 26.71 -8.82
C LEU A 580 -22.76 28.13 -8.26
N LEU A 581 -22.24 28.39 -7.07
CA LEU A 581 -22.28 29.68 -6.39
C LEU A 581 -21.17 30.65 -6.82
N THR A 582 -20.14 30.17 -7.52
CA THR A 582 -18.97 30.98 -7.89
C THR A 582 -18.83 31.10 -9.42
N LYS A 583 -18.09 32.13 -9.87
CA LYS A 583 -17.89 32.38 -11.32
C LYS A 583 -16.94 31.34 -11.93
N PRO A 584 -17.34 30.66 -13.05
CA PRO A 584 -16.47 29.71 -13.74
C PRO A 584 -15.32 30.42 -14.46
N ARG A 585 -14.26 29.66 -14.76
CA ARG A 585 -13.17 30.13 -15.62
C ARG A 585 -13.61 30.14 -17.09
N PRO A 586 -13.07 31.08 -17.90
CA PRO A 586 -13.27 31.06 -19.36
C PRO A 586 -12.84 29.72 -19.97
N VAL A 587 -13.61 29.21 -20.93
CA VAL A 587 -13.35 27.90 -21.55
C VAL A 587 -11.97 27.86 -22.24
N ALA A 588 -11.52 29.01 -22.79
CA ALA A 588 -10.20 29.12 -23.41
C ALA A 588 -9.03 28.83 -22.44
N GLU A 589 -9.18 29.13 -21.14
CA GLU A 589 -8.16 28.80 -20.11
C GLU A 589 -8.18 27.32 -19.68
N LEU A 590 -9.13 26.56 -20.17
CA LEU A 590 -9.32 25.14 -19.82
C LEU A 590 -8.77 24.19 -20.90
N GLU A 591 -8.24 24.74 -21.99
CA GLU A 591 -7.58 23.94 -23.02
C GLU A 591 -6.37 23.21 -22.44
N GLY A 592 -6.25 21.92 -22.75
CA GLY A 592 -5.23 21.04 -22.15
C GLY A 592 -5.62 20.43 -20.78
N LEU A 593 -6.62 21.00 -20.08
CA LEU A 593 -6.92 20.65 -18.69
C LEU A 593 -8.25 19.89 -18.49
N VAL A 594 -9.21 20.05 -19.42
CA VAL A 594 -10.57 19.52 -19.24
C VAL A 594 -11.00 18.74 -20.47
N TYR A 595 -11.66 17.62 -20.25
CA TYR A 595 -12.24 16.78 -21.29
C TYR A 595 -13.26 17.59 -22.11
N GLY A 596 -13.21 17.46 -23.45
CA GLY A 596 -14.08 18.22 -24.35
C GLY A 596 -13.71 19.71 -24.52
N ALA A 597 -12.66 20.22 -23.83
CA ALA A 597 -12.01 21.50 -24.14
C ALA A 597 -10.60 21.28 -24.73
N THR A 598 -10.09 20.06 -24.69
CA THR A 598 -8.73 19.69 -25.09
C THR A 598 -8.75 18.88 -26.37
N LYS A 599 -7.94 19.28 -27.36
CA LYS A 599 -7.64 18.46 -28.55
C LYS A 599 -6.47 17.54 -28.21
N LEU A 600 -6.75 16.25 -28.11
CA LEU A 600 -5.69 15.26 -27.91
C LEU A 600 -4.88 15.08 -29.20
N PRO A 601 -3.55 14.84 -29.12
CA PRO A 601 -2.72 14.53 -30.29
C PRO A 601 -3.29 13.31 -31.03
N LYS A 602 -3.36 13.41 -32.37
CA LYS A 602 -3.66 12.24 -33.20
C LYS A 602 -2.44 11.34 -33.22
N GLU A 603 -2.65 10.08 -32.94
CA GLU A 603 -1.61 9.06 -33.00
C GLU A 603 -1.68 8.31 -34.35
N ASP A 604 -0.53 7.92 -34.86
CA ASP A 604 -0.45 7.11 -36.06
C ASP A 604 -1.06 5.72 -35.83
N PRO A 605 -1.73 5.15 -36.85
CA PRO A 605 -2.27 3.80 -36.74
C PRO A 605 -1.15 2.79 -36.53
N VAL A 606 -1.40 1.80 -35.67
CA VAL A 606 -0.44 0.74 -35.34
C VAL A 606 -1.00 -0.64 -35.66
N PRO A 607 -0.14 -1.65 -35.83
CA PRO A 607 -0.57 -3.04 -35.90
C PRO A 607 -1.42 -3.41 -34.69
N PHE A 608 -2.37 -4.35 -34.86
CA PHE A 608 -3.34 -4.74 -33.83
C PHE A 608 -2.68 -5.14 -32.51
N TYR A 609 -1.54 -5.82 -32.53
CA TYR A 609 -0.81 -6.27 -31.35
C TYR A 609 -0.11 -5.13 -30.56
N LYS A 610 -0.04 -3.92 -31.12
CA LYS A 610 0.45 -2.70 -30.45
C LYS A 610 -0.68 -1.76 -30.02
N ASN A 611 -1.94 -2.14 -30.30
CA ASN A 611 -3.09 -1.29 -30.00
C ASN A 611 -3.51 -1.48 -28.54
N GLU A 612 -3.45 -0.42 -27.76
CA GLU A 612 -3.77 -0.40 -26.33
C GLU A 612 -5.23 -0.79 -26.04
N TYR A 613 -6.17 -0.47 -26.91
CA TYR A 613 -7.59 -0.79 -26.73
C TYR A 613 -7.85 -2.30 -26.82
N ILE A 614 -7.14 -3.00 -27.71
CA ILE A 614 -7.26 -4.48 -27.83
C ILE A 614 -6.77 -5.16 -26.56
N TRP A 615 -5.64 -4.71 -26.04
CA TRP A 615 -5.12 -5.24 -24.77
C TRP A 615 -6.02 -4.91 -23.58
N ALA A 616 -6.61 -3.71 -23.56
CA ALA A 616 -7.58 -3.33 -22.52
C ALA A 616 -8.84 -4.22 -22.57
N VAL A 617 -9.36 -4.54 -23.76
CA VAL A 617 -10.49 -5.46 -23.93
C VAL A 617 -10.13 -6.87 -23.42
N LEU A 618 -8.94 -7.36 -23.74
CA LEU A 618 -8.48 -8.66 -23.22
C LEU A 618 -8.39 -8.68 -21.69
N VAL A 619 -7.88 -7.60 -21.09
CA VAL A 619 -7.85 -7.42 -19.62
C VAL A 619 -9.26 -7.48 -19.04
N VAL A 620 -10.23 -6.78 -19.65
CA VAL A 620 -11.63 -6.80 -19.18
C VAL A 620 -12.25 -8.20 -19.28
N ILE A 621 -11.96 -8.94 -20.34
CA ILE A 621 -12.45 -10.32 -20.49
C ILE A 621 -11.89 -11.22 -19.39
N ILE A 622 -10.59 -11.17 -19.12
CA ILE A 622 -9.96 -11.97 -18.05
C ILE A 622 -10.51 -11.55 -16.67
N PHE A 623 -10.63 -10.25 -16.44
CA PHE A 623 -11.22 -9.69 -15.22
C PHE A 623 -12.64 -10.23 -14.97
N ALA A 624 -13.50 -10.21 -15.99
CA ALA A 624 -14.86 -10.72 -15.88
C ALA A 624 -14.86 -12.23 -15.62
N ALA A 625 -14.03 -13.00 -16.34
CA ALA A 625 -13.90 -14.44 -16.14
C ALA A 625 -13.48 -14.80 -14.71
N LEU A 626 -12.51 -14.09 -14.14
CA LEU A 626 -12.07 -14.30 -12.75
C LEU A 626 -13.18 -14.00 -11.74
N ASN A 627 -13.94 -12.91 -11.91
CA ASN A 627 -15.04 -12.58 -11.01
C ASN A 627 -16.20 -13.60 -11.09
N ILE A 628 -16.46 -14.16 -12.28
CA ILE A 628 -17.47 -15.23 -12.45
C ILE A 628 -16.98 -16.53 -11.83
N LEU A 629 -15.69 -16.88 -12.02
CA LEU A 629 -15.11 -18.13 -11.52
C LEU A 629 -15.15 -18.22 -9.98
N PHE A 630 -14.96 -17.09 -9.30
CA PHE A 630 -14.91 -16.99 -7.85
C PHE A 630 -16.16 -16.33 -7.24
N TRP A 631 -17.28 -16.30 -7.99
CA TRP A 631 -18.54 -15.68 -7.54
C TRP A 631 -18.99 -16.24 -6.19
#